data_5b50705a8963c74abbf664d9521de5d3
#
_entry.id   5b50705a8963c74abbf664d9521de5d3
#
_cell.length_a   1.000
_cell.length_b   1.000
_cell.length_c   1.000
_cell.angle_alpha   90.00
_cell.angle_beta   90.00
_cell.angle_gamma   90.00
#
_symmetry.space_group_name_H-M   'P 1'
#
loop_
_entity.id
_entity.type
_entity.pdbx_description
1 polymer ?
#
loop_
_entity_poly.entity_id
_entity_poly.type
_entity_poly.pdbx_seq_one_letter_code
_entity_poly.pdbx_strand_id
1 'polypeptide(L)'
;MRCWPSAANAPSTYRHDLRHHMQFLAGCIENGRTEQALGYIRSVCSEIEAGKVTAYCENEAANLIFSAFADRAAKAGVQFTVQAGISQALPVSESDLCVLLSNALENALHAAVRCREAGQRAFIETTGHEKGKKLFLQITNSCLPDVQFREGVPVTDRTGHGLGVRSICAISERYSGLTSFAAKDGQFTLRVML
;
A
#
# COMPACT_ATOMS: atom_id res chain seq x y z
N MET A 1 13.84 27.10 -2.72
CA MET A 1 13.07 27.20 -1.46
C MET A 1 11.92 26.20 -1.56
N ARG A 2 12.03 25.00 -0.98
CA ARG A 2 10.95 23.99 -0.99
C ARG A 2 10.03 24.31 0.19
N CYS A 3 8.78 24.68 -0.11
CA CYS A 3 7.77 24.89 0.91
C CYS A 3 7.44 23.55 1.58
N TRP A 4 7.67 23.48 2.88
CA TRP A 4 7.20 22.40 3.73
C TRP A 4 5.65 22.41 3.72
N PRO A 5 4.95 21.26 3.54
CA PRO A 5 3.49 21.24 3.64
C PRO A 5 3.06 21.73 5.03
N SER A 6 2.06 22.62 5.08
CA SER A 6 1.57 23.15 6.34
C SER A 6 0.98 22.03 7.21
N ALA A 7 1.30 22.01 8.49
CA ALA A 7 0.86 21.00 9.46
C ALA A 7 -0.67 20.89 9.63
N ALA A 8 -1.44 21.74 8.95
CA ALA A 8 -2.91 21.78 9.05
C ALA A 8 -3.62 20.60 8.36
N ASN A 9 -2.98 19.92 7.40
CA ASN A 9 -3.58 18.84 6.59
C ASN A 9 -3.06 17.43 6.92
N ALA A 10 -2.23 17.27 7.96
CA ALA A 10 -1.72 15.95 8.36
C ALA A 10 -2.82 15.13 9.08
N PRO A 11 -2.90 13.80 8.88
CA PRO A 11 -3.79 12.91 9.61
C PRO A 11 -3.64 13.10 11.13
N SER A 12 -4.73 12.93 11.90
CA SER A 12 -4.75 13.19 13.35
C SER A 12 -3.67 12.40 14.11
N THR A 13 -3.39 11.19 13.68
CA THR A 13 -2.33 10.31 14.23
C THR A 13 -0.94 10.92 14.05
N TYR A 14 -0.62 11.42 12.86
CA TYR A 14 0.68 12.02 12.57
C TYR A 14 0.94 13.28 13.42
N ARG A 15 -0.08 14.13 13.61
CA ARG A 15 0.03 15.33 14.48
C ARG A 15 0.20 14.97 15.95
N HIS A 16 -0.43 13.90 16.39
CA HIS A 16 -0.29 13.38 17.75
C HIS A 16 1.14 12.87 17.97
N ASP A 17 1.66 12.06 17.08
CA ASP A 17 3.00 11.49 17.19
C ASP A 17 4.09 12.56 17.10
N LEU A 18 3.96 13.51 16.17
CA LEU A 18 4.88 14.65 16.10
C LEU A 18 4.88 15.48 17.39
N ARG A 19 3.73 15.67 18.03
CA ARG A 19 3.63 16.38 19.32
C ARG A 19 4.39 15.62 20.41
N HIS A 20 4.28 14.29 20.49
CA HIS A 20 5.01 13.49 21.45
C HIS A 20 6.53 13.56 21.24
N HIS A 21 7.00 13.50 19.99
CA HIS A 21 8.41 13.70 19.66
C HIS A 21 8.91 15.07 20.15
N MET A 22 8.16 16.14 19.88
CA MET A 22 8.53 17.49 20.29
C MET A 22 8.51 17.66 21.84
N GLN A 23 7.53 17.10 22.53
CA GLN A 23 7.45 17.11 24.00
C GLN A 23 8.62 16.40 24.66
N PHE A 24 9.02 15.23 24.13
CA PHE A 24 10.19 14.50 24.61
C PHE A 24 11.47 15.32 24.45
N LEU A 25 11.68 15.91 23.27
CA LEU A 25 12.84 16.76 23.00
C LEU A 25 12.89 17.99 23.90
N ALA A 26 11.76 18.69 24.08
CA ALA A 26 11.66 19.83 24.99
C ALA A 26 12.03 19.42 26.40
N GLY A 27 11.47 18.34 26.93
CA GLY A 27 11.80 17.82 28.26
C GLY A 27 13.27 17.44 28.45
N CYS A 28 13.92 16.91 27.40
CA CYS A 28 15.36 16.62 27.45
C CYS A 28 16.20 17.91 27.53
N ILE A 29 15.84 18.93 26.73
CA ILE A 29 16.56 20.20 26.65
C ILE A 29 16.38 20.98 27.98
N GLU A 30 15.15 21.07 28.48
CA GLU A 30 14.82 21.77 29.76
C GLU A 30 15.56 21.17 30.97
N ASN A 31 15.84 19.87 30.94
CA ASN A 31 16.57 19.16 31.98
C ASN A 31 18.09 19.03 31.72
N GLY A 32 18.64 19.76 30.73
CA GLY A 32 20.06 19.74 30.39
C GLY A 32 20.57 18.44 29.80
N ARG A 33 19.69 17.52 29.39
CA ARG A 33 20.04 16.21 28.83
C ARG A 33 20.25 16.28 27.32
N THR A 34 21.15 17.14 26.87
CA THR A 34 21.39 17.45 25.45
C THR A 34 21.83 16.25 24.65
N GLU A 35 22.71 15.40 25.21
CA GLU A 35 23.15 14.17 24.51
C GLU A 35 21.98 13.19 24.26
N GLN A 36 21.04 13.09 25.18
CA GLN A 36 19.86 12.27 25.04
C GLN A 36 18.93 12.81 23.95
N ALA A 37 18.76 14.13 23.88
CA ALA A 37 18.00 14.78 22.81
C ALA A 37 18.67 14.55 21.44
N LEU A 38 19.99 14.69 21.34
CA LEU A 38 20.74 14.44 20.11
C LEU A 38 20.68 12.97 19.68
N GLY A 39 20.81 12.04 20.62
CA GLY A 39 20.66 10.61 20.37
C GLY A 39 19.27 10.27 19.81
N TYR A 40 18.24 10.87 20.39
CA TYR A 40 16.87 10.69 19.92
C TYR A 40 16.64 11.29 18.53
N ILE A 41 17.13 12.49 18.25
CA ILE A 41 17.07 13.11 16.92
C ILE A 41 17.76 12.19 15.88
N ARG A 42 18.96 11.69 16.21
CA ARG A 42 19.69 10.77 15.32
C ARG A 42 18.90 9.47 15.07
N SER A 43 18.26 8.90 16.09
CA SER A 43 17.41 7.71 15.96
C SER A 43 16.24 7.97 15.01
N VAL A 44 15.49 9.06 15.22
CA VAL A 44 14.37 9.44 14.36
C VAL A 44 14.82 9.74 12.92
N CYS A 45 15.94 10.46 12.75
CA CYS A 45 16.51 10.71 11.43
C CYS A 45 16.95 9.41 10.75
N SER A 46 17.58 8.48 11.48
CA SER A 46 17.99 7.19 10.92
C SER A 46 16.79 6.29 10.58
N GLU A 47 15.69 6.37 11.34
CA GLU A 47 14.43 5.70 10.99
C GLU A 47 13.79 6.29 9.72
N ILE A 48 13.83 7.62 9.57
CA ILE A 48 13.39 8.32 8.36
C ILE A 48 14.33 7.98 7.17
N GLU A 49 15.64 7.87 7.39
CA GLU A 49 16.62 7.50 6.36
C GLU A 49 16.63 6.00 6.05
N ALA A 50 16.40 5.13 7.05
CA ALA A 50 16.23 3.69 6.86
C ALA A 50 14.90 3.36 6.19
N GLY A 51 13.87 4.18 6.41
CA GLY A 51 12.69 4.28 5.55
C GLY A 51 13.05 4.99 4.24
N LYS A 52 14.13 4.55 3.54
CA LYS A 52 14.29 4.87 2.13
C LYS A 52 13.02 4.41 1.46
N VAL A 53 12.13 5.36 1.20
CA VAL A 53 10.97 5.13 0.35
C VAL A 53 11.55 4.65 -0.96
N THR A 54 11.57 3.33 -1.14
CA THR A 54 11.92 2.77 -2.43
C THR A 54 10.96 3.42 -3.39
N ALA A 55 11.47 4.24 -4.31
CA ALA A 55 10.62 4.94 -5.26
C ALA A 55 10.09 3.90 -6.25
N TYR A 56 8.90 3.40 -6.01
CA TYR A 56 8.23 2.42 -6.87
C TYR A 56 7.63 3.08 -8.13
N CYS A 57 7.19 4.34 -8.01
CA CYS A 57 6.62 5.12 -9.10
C CYS A 57 6.71 6.63 -8.80
N GLU A 58 6.34 7.47 -9.78
CA GLU A 58 6.32 8.93 -9.63
C GLU A 58 5.11 9.42 -8.82
N ASN A 59 4.02 8.65 -8.76
CA ASN A 59 2.82 9.00 -8.01
C ASN A 59 3.06 8.86 -6.51
N GLU A 60 3.04 9.96 -5.78
CA GLU A 60 3.35 9.99 -4.35
C GLU A 60 2.39 9.14 -3.51
N ALA A 61 1.09 9.20 -3.81
CA ALA A 61 0.07 8.46 -3.08
C ALA A 61 0.21 6.94 -3.29
N ALA A 62 0.41 6.50 -4.53
CA ALA A 62 0.65 5.09 -4.85
C ALA A 62 1.97 4.60 -4.22
N ASN A 63 3.02 5.43 -4.29
CA ASN A 63 4.33 5.10 -3.73
C ASN A 63 4.28 4.89 -2.21
N LEU A 64 3.53 5.72 -1.49
CA LEU A 64 3.31 5.59 -0.05
C LEU A 64 2.63 4.24 0.28
N ILE A 65 1.61 3.86 -0.50
CA ILE A 65 0.90 2.59 -0.30
C ILE A 65 1.82 1.41 -0.61
N PHE A 66 2.55 1.43 -1.72
CA PHE A 66 3.49 0.37 -2.04
C PHE A 66 4.56 0.19 -0.96
N SER A 67 5.10 1.29 -0.41
CA SER A 67 6.07 1.26 0.68
C SER A 67 5.49 0.61 1.94
N ALA A 68 4.29 1.02 2.35
CA ALA A 68 3.62 0.46 3.52
C ALA A 68 3.34 -1.05 3.38
N PHE A 69 2.93 -1.49 2.19
CA PHE A 69 2.70 -2.92 1.92
C PHE A 69 3.99 -3.72 1.75
N ALA A 70 5.06 -3.13 1.22
CA ALA A 70 6.38 -3.76 1.17
C ALA A 70 6.89 -4.09 2.58
N ASP A 71 6.78 -3.15 3.52
CA ASP A 71 7.16 -3.38 4.92
C ASP A 71 6.32 -4.47 5.58
N ARG A 72 5.00 -4.47 5.34
CA ARG A 72 4.10 -5.50 5.87
C ARG A 72 4.40 -6.87 5.28
N ALA A 73 4.65 -6.96 3.97
CA ALA A 73 5.02 -8.18 3.27
C ALA A 73 6.35 -8.73 3.78
N ALA A 74 7.36 -7.87 3.95
CA ALA A 74 8.66 -8.25 4.51
C ALA A 74 8.53 -8.84 5.92
N LYS A 75 7.78 -8.18 6.82
CA LYS A 75 7.48 -8.68 8.18
C LYS A 75 6.72 -10.02 8.15
N ALA A 76 5.85 -10.21 7.16
CA ALA A 76 5.13 -11.45 6.95
C ALA A 76 5.94 -12.53 6.19
N GLY A 77 7.16 -12.25 5.73
CA GLY A 77 8.00 -13.14 4.94
C GLY A 77 7.40 -13.47 3.57
N VAL A 78 6.71 -12.51 2.96
CA VAL A 78 6.14 -12.56 1.62
C VAL A 78 7.02 -11.77 0.68
N GLN A 79 7.39 -12.34 -0.46
CA GLN A 79 8.13 -11.63 -1.49
C GLN A 79 7.22 -10.56 -2.11
N PHE A 80 7.66 -9.31 -2.15
CA PHE A 80 6.89 -8.20 -2.71
C PHE A 80 7.69 -7.50 -3.81
N THR A 81 7.11 -7.39 -4.99
CA THR A 81 7.76 -6.76 -6.16
C THR A 81 6.79 -5.79 -6.83
N VAL A 82 7.27 -4.60 -7.14
CA VAL A 82 6.50 -3.56 -7.84
C VAL A 82 7.29 -3.07 -9.05
N GLN A 83 6.63 -3.02 -10.20
CA GLN A 83 7.09 -2.43 -11.45
C GLN A 83 5.97 -1.52 -11.97
N ALA A 84 5.92 -0.30 -11.47
CA ALA A 84 4.82 0.63 -11.73
C ALA A 84 5.32 1.94 -12.36
N GLY A 85 4.99 2.14 -13.63
CA GLY A 85 5.12 3.44 -14.31
C GLY A 85 3.81 4.22 -14.15
N ILE A 86 3.59 4.81 -12.96
CA ILE A 86 2.40 5.59 -12.61
C ILE A 86 2.86 7.02 -12.38
N SER A 87 2.40 7.94 -13.22
CA SER A 87 2.75 9.38 -13.12
C SER A 87 1.93 10.08 -12.03
N GLN A 88 2.40 11.26 -11.63
CA GLN A 88 1.66 12.09 -10.67
C GLN A 88 0.32 12.58 -11.25
N ALA A 89 0.27 12.86 -12.55
CA ALA A 89 -0.92 13.39 -13.21
C ALA A 89 -1.78 12.26 -13.80
N LEU A 90 -2.60 11.64 -12.98
CA LEU A 90 -3.55 10.61 -13.40
C LEU A 90 -4.96 11.18 -13.63
N PRO A 91 -5.75 10.61 -14.55
CA PRO A 91 -7.17 10.93 -14.70
C PRO A 91 -8.03 10.32 -13.56
N VAL A 92 -7.41 9.68 -12.60
CA VAL A 92 -8.04 9.04 -11.44
C VAL A 92 -7.75 9.87 -10.20
N SER A 93 -8.74 10.07 -9.32
CA SER A 93 -8.51 10.80 -8.07
C SER A 93 -7.55 10.03 -7.16
N GLU A 94 -6.70 10.75 -6.44
CA GLU A 94 -5.77 10.13 -5.47
C GLU A 94 -6.51 9.27 -4.44
N SER A 95 -7.69 9.72 -3.98
CA SER A 95 -8.53 8.98 -3.05
C SER A 95 -8.98 7.63 -3.62
N ASP A 96 -9.44 7.60 -4.87
CA ASP A 96 -9.89 6.37 -5.50
C ASP A 96 -8.70 5.43 -5.79
N LEU A 97 -7.56 5.98 -6.22
CA LEU A 97 -6.32 5.20 -6.40
C LEU A 97 -5.87 4.57 -5.08
N CYS A 98 -5.87 5.34 -3.98
CA CYS A 98 -5.53 4.86 -2.65
C CYS A 98 -6.45 3.72 -2.20
N VAL A 99 -7.77 3.89 -2.34
CA VAL A 99 -8.75 2.87 -1.94
C VAL A 99 -8.60 1.61 -2.78
N LEU A 100 -8.39 1.74 -4.10
CA LEU A 100 -8.20 0.62 -5.01
C LEU A 100 -6.93 -0.17 -4.66
N LEU A 101 -5.79 0.51 -4.58
CA LEU A 101 -4.51 -0.13 -4.27
C LEU A 101 -4.52 -0.78 -2.89
N SER A 102 -5.03 -0.09 -1.86
CA SER A 102 -5.08 -0.63 -0.50
C SER A 102 -5.94 -1.89 -0.43
N ASN A 103 -7.14 -1.89 -1.02
CA ASN A 103 -8.01 -3.06 -1.04
C ASN A 103 -7.39 -4.23 -1.82
N ALA A 104 -6.77 -3.96 -2.96
CA ALA A 104 -6.17 -4.98 -3.79
C ALA A 104 -4.95 -5.62 -3.12
N LEU A 105 -4.06 -4.81 -2.54
CA LEU A 105 -2.87 -5.27 -1.86
C LEU A 105 -3.18 -5.95 -0.52
N GLU A 106 -4.23 -5.50 0.21
CA GLU A 106 -4.69 -6.18 1.42
C GLU A 106 -5.15 -7.60 1.12
N ASN A 107 -5.97 -7.78 0.08
CA ASN A 107 -6.43 -9.09 -0.36
C ASN A 107 -5.25 -9.97 -0.80
N ALA A 108 -4.31 -9.42 -1.57
CA ALA A 108 -3.11 -10.11 -2.02
C ALA A 108 -2.23 -10.57 -0.86
N LEU A 109 -2.02 -9.70 0.15
CA LEU A 109 -1.22 -10.01 1.32
C LEU A 109 -1.85 -11.12 2.17
N HIS A 110 -3.16 -11.03 2.42
CA HIS A 110 -3.88 -12.08 3.14
C HIS A 110 -3.77 -13.44 2.45
N ALA A 111 -3.93 -13.50 1.13
CA ALA A 111 -3.81 -14.74 0.36
C ALA A 111 -2.37 -15.29 0.38
N ALA A 112 -1.37 -14.43 0.21
CA ALA A 112 0.03 -14.82 0.21
C ALA A 112 0.49 -15.32 1.60
N VAL A 113 0.03 -14.70 2.69
CA VAL A 113 0.31 -15.15 4.06
C VAL A 113 -0.25 -16.56 4.29
N ARG A 114 -1.47 -16.85 3.85
CA ARG A 114 -2.07 -18.19 3.93
C ARG A 114 -1.23 -19.24 3.17
N CYS A 115 -0.71 -18.90 1.99
CA CYS A 115 0.19 -19.78 1.25
C CYS A 115 1.48 -20.05 2.03
N ARG A 116 2.07 -19.03 2.64
CA ARG A 116 3.26 -19.18 3.49
C ARG A 116 3.00 -20.08 4.70
N GLU A 117 1.88 -19.89 5.39
CA GLU A 117 1.46 -20.72 6.52
C GLU A 117 1.25 -22.18 6.09
N ALA A 118 0.83 -22.42 4.85
CA ALA A 118 0.72 -23.74 4.25
C ALA A 118 2.06 -24.29 3.71
N GLY A 119 3.19 -23.62 3.96
CA GLY A 119 4.52 -24.04 3.50
C GLY A 119 4.76 -23.86 2.01
N GLN A 120 3.92 -23.04 1.33
CA GLN A 120 4.06 -22.75 -0.11
C GLN A 120 4.82 -21.44 -0.35
N ARG A 121 5.29 -21.23 -1.57
CA ARG A 121 5.88 -19.97 -1.97
C ARG A 121 4.85 -18.83 -1.83
N ALA A 122 5.25 -17.76 -1.15
CA ALA A 122 4.40 -16.61 -0.91
C ALA A 122 4.97 -15.37 -1.59
N PHE A 123 4.21 -14.79 -2.51
CA PHE A 123 4.64 -13.62 -3.26
C PHE A 123 3.46 -12.73 -3.66
N ILE A 124 3.78 -11.47 -3.92
CA ILE A 124 2.91 -10.44 -4.51
C ILE A 124 3.73 -9.71 -5.57
N GLU A 125 3.22 -9.65 -6.78
CA GLU A 125 3.81 -8.91 -7.90
C GLU A 125 2.79 -7.88 -8.40
N THR A 126 3.20 -6.63 -8.45
CA THR A 126 2.39 -5.52 -8.95
C THR A 126 3.04 -4.93 -10.18
N THR A 127 2.30 -4.82 -11.25
CA THR A 127 2.70 -4.07 -12.45
C THR A 127 1.68 -2.98 -12.73
N GLY A 128 2.16 -1.81 -13.16
CA GLY A 128 1.32 -0.68 -13.51
C GLY A 128 1.92 0.11 -14.66
N HIS A 129 1.10 0.54 -15.59
CA HIS A 129 1.53 1.42 -16.67
C HIS A 129 0.37 2.26 -17.19
N GLU A 130 0.71 3.37 -17.79
CA GLU A 130 -0.23 4.24 -18.46
C GLU A 130 -0.17 4.06 -19.98
N LYS A 131 -1.31 4.10 -20.62
CA LYS A 131 -1.42 4.15 -22.08
C LYS A 131 -2.52 5.13 -22.49
N GLY A 132 -2.10 6.24 -23.06
CA GLY A 132 -3.00 7.35 -23.34
C GLY A 132 -3.53 7.97 -22.04
N LYS A 133 -4.86 7.98 -21.86
CA LYS A 133 -5.52 8.47 -20.65
C LYS A 133 -5.98 7.34 -19.73
N LYS A 134 -5.43 6.13 -19.89
CA LYS A 134 -5.85 4.97 -19.13
C LYS A 134 -4.71 4.44 -18.28
N LEU A 135 -5.04 4.10 -17.04
CA LEU A 135 -4.17 3.39 -16.12
C LEU A 135 -4.48 1.89 -16.17
N PHE A 136 -3.44 1.07 -16.37
CA PHE A 136 -3.51 -0.37 -16.31
C PHE A 136 -2.75 -0.84 -15.08
N LEU A 137 -3.41 -1.61 -14.23
CA LEU A 137 -2.84 -2.21 -13.04
C LEU A 137 -3.06 -3.72 -13.08
N GLN A 138 -2.03 -4.49 -12.75
CA GLN A 138 -2.14 -5.91 -12.49
C GLN A 138 -1.46 -6.23 -11.17
N ILE A 139 -2.17 -6.96 -10.32
CA ILE A 139 -1.65 -7.49 -9.06
C ILE A 139 -1.81 -8.99 -9.12
N THR A 140 -0.69 -9.70 -9.03
CA THR A 140 -0.64 -11.16 -9.01
C THR A 140 -0.05 -11.61 -7.68
N ASN A 141 -0.69 -12.56 -7.03
CA ASN A 141 -0.23 -13.10 -5.76
C ASN A 141 -0.41 -14.61 -5.69
N SER A 142 0.37 -15.27 -4.85
CA SER A 142 0.13 -16.66 -4.51
C SER A 142 -1.21 -16.83 -3.82
N CYS A 143 -1.96 -17.88 -4.16
CA CYS A 143 -3.22 -18.24 -3.53
C CYS A 143 -3.36 -19.75 -3.36
N LEU A 144 -4.13 -20.17 -2.35
CA LEU A 144 -4.57 -21.55 -2.20
C LEU A 144 -5.66 -21.88 -3.22
N PRO A 145 -5.88 -23.16 -3.55
CA PRO A 145 -6.83 -23.57 -4.60
C PRO A 145 -8.31 -23.40 -4.20
N ASP A 146 -8.60 -22.86 -3.04
CA ASP A 146 -9.95 -22.68 -2.48
C ASP A 146 -10.67 -21.39 -2.93
N VAL A 147 -10.11 -20.67 -3.90
CA VAL A 147 -10.72 -19.43 -4.41
C VAL A 147 -11.98 -19.75 -5.23
N GLN A 148 -13.11 -19.25 -4.76
CA GLN A 148 -14.39 -19.39 -5.43
C GLN A 148 -14.78 -18.13 -6.17
N PHE A 149 -15.50 -18.29 -7.27
CA PHE A 149 -16.01 -17.19 -8.09
C PHE A 149 -17.52 -17.29 -8.26
N ARG A 150 -18.19 -16.13 -8.22
CA ARG A 150 -19.58 -15.97 -8.65
C ARG A 150 -19.63 -14.86 -9.69
N GLU A 151 -20.12 -15.17 -10.88
CA GLU A 151 -20.20 -14.19 -11.98
C GLU A 151 -18.87 -13.50 -12.30
N GLY A 152 -17.75 -14.25 -12.21
CA GLY A 152 -16.40 -13.73 -12.47
C GLY A 152 -15.78 -12.90 -11.33
N VAL A 153 -16.51 -12.73 -10.22
CA VAL A 153 -16.02 -12.01 -9.03
C VAL A 153 -15.66 -13.00 -7.92
N PRO A 154 -14.50 -12.85 -7.27
CA PRO A 154 -14.13 -13.73 -6.18
C PRO A 154 -15.07 -13.50 -4.98
N VAL A 155 -15.52 -14.59 -4.37
CA VAL A 155 -16.38 -14.59 -3.19
C VAL A 155 -15.68 -15.19 -1.98
N THR A 156 -16.08 -14.74 -0.81
CA THR A 156 -15.61 -15.26 0.47
C THR A 156 -16.77 -15.44 1.42
N ASP A 157 -16.80 -16.52 2.15
CA ASP A 157 -17.82 -16.80 3.17
C ASP A 157 -17.49 -16.14 4.54
N ARG A 158 -16.36 -15.43 4.63
CA ARG A 158 -15.95 -14.78 5.86
C ARG A 158 -16.73 -13.47 6.08
N THR A 159 -17.40 -13.36 7.21
CA THR A 159 -18.10 -12.15 7.65
C THR A 159 -17.13 -10.94 7.65
N GLY A 160 -17.52 -9.85 7.00
CA GLY A 160 -16.71 -8.63 6.87
C GLY A 160 -15.72 -8.61 5.69
N HIS A 161 -15.56 -9.72 4.95
CA HIS A 161 -14.76 -9.77 3.73
C HIS A 161 -15.67 -9.63 2.50
N GLY A 162 -15.11 -9.12 1.39
CA GLY A 162 -15.86 -8.88 0.15
C GLY A 162 -16.16 -7.39 -0.11
N LEU A 163 -16.07 -6.51 0.88
CA LEU A 163 -16.20 -5.06 0.68
C LEU A 163 -15.08 -4.51 -0.19
N GLY A 164 -13.85 -5.00 0.00
CA GLY A 164 -12.69 -4.57 -0.79
C GLY A 164 -12.83 -4.85 -2.28
N VAL A 165 -13.29 -6.05 -2.64
CA VAL A 165 -13.52 -6.43 -4.05
C VAL A 165 -14.63 -5.57 -4.67
N ARG A 166 -15.73 -5.34 -3.93
CA ARG A 166 -16.82 -4.46 -4.38
C ARG A 166 -16.34 -3.02 -4.58
N SER A 167 -15.50 -2.52 -3.68
CA SER A 167 -14.90 -1.17 -3.81
C SER A 167 -14.03 -1.06 -5.06
N ILE A 168 -13.22 -2.08 -5.37
CA ILE A 168 -12.41 -2.13 -6.59
C ILE A 168 -13.30 -2.07 -7.83
N CYS A 169 -14.36 -2.88 -7.90
CA CYS A 169 -15.30 -2.89 -9.02
C CYS A 169 -16.00 -1.53 -9.16
N ALA A 170 -16.53 -0.98 -8.07
CA ALA A 170 -17.24 0.30 -8.07
C ALA A 170 -16.33 1.47 -8.51
N ILE A 171 -15.06 1.47 -8.11
CA ILE A 171 -14.09 2.47 -8.59
C ILE A 171 -13.88 2.29 -10.08
N SER A 172 -13.64 1.07 -10.56
CA SER A 172 -13.44 0.81 -11.98
C SER A 172 -14.63 1.27 -12.82
N GLU A 173 -15.86 0.97 -12.39
CA GLU A 173 -17.09 1.42 -13.05
C GLU A 173 -17.21 2.95 -13.11
N ARG A 174 -16.83 3.66 -12.03
CA ARG A 174 -16.84 5.14 -11.99
C ARG A 174 -16.00 5.77 -13.09
N TYR A 175 -14.89 5.13 -13.46
CA TYR A 175 -13.99 5.58 -14.54
C TYR A 175 -14.27 4.90 -15.88
N SER A 176 -15.44 4.25 -16.05
CA SER A 176 -15.79 3.47 -17.24
C SER A 176 -14.70 2.47 -17.60
N GLY A 177 -14.08 1.91 -16.57
CA GLY A 177 -12.97 0.97 -16.65
C GLY A 177 -13.43 -0.49 -16.68
N LEU A 178 -12.48 -1.39 -16.61
CA LEU A 178 -12.70 -2.83 -16.59
C LEU A 178 -11.92 -3.46 -15.44
N THR A 179 -12.56 -4.42 -14.78
CA THR A 179 -11.92 -5.24 -13.75
C THR A 179 -12.07 -6.71 -14.12
N SER A 180 -11.00 -7.48 -13.97
CA SER A 180 -11.05 -8.92 -14.13
C SER A 180 -10.24 -9.62 -13.04
N PHE A 181 -10.73 -10.79 -12.65
CA PHE A 181 -10.13 -11.65 -11.65
C PHE A 181 -9.91 -13.03 -12.23
N ALA A 182 -8.79 -13.66 -11.90
CA ALA A 182 -8.50 -15.03 -12.31
C ALA A 182 -7.72 -15.74 -11.21
N ALA A 183 -7.97 -17.03 -11.01
CA ALA A 183 -7.16 -17.90 -10.18
C ALA A 183 -6.77 -19.13 -11.00
N LYS A 184 -5.47 -19.37 -11.14
CA LYS A 184 -4.91 -20.48 -11.89
C LYS A 184 -3.52 -20.85 -11.35
N ASP A 185 -3.23 -22.15 -11.28
CA ASP A 185 -1.91 -22.66 -10.93
C ASP A 185 -1.33 -22.08 -9.62
N GLY A 186 -2.18 -21.92 -8.59
CA GLY A 186 -1.77 -21.35 -7.31
C GLY A 186 -1.51 -19.85 -7.32
N GLN A 187 -1.95 -19.15 -8.34
CA GLN A 187 -1.84 -17.70 -8.49
C GLN A 187 -3.21 -17.06 -8.65
N PHE A 188 -3.43 -15.96 -7.96
CA PHE A 188 -4.57 -15.08 -8.16
C PHE A 188 -4.10 -13.82 -8.86
N THR A 189 -4.82 -13.39 -9.87
CA THR A 189 -4.52 -12.19 -10.65
C THR A 189 -5.72 -11.27 -10.70
N LEU A 190 -5.54 -10.04 -10.23
CA LEU A 190 -6.44 -8.91 -10.44
C LEU A 190 -5.89 -8.06 -11.57
N ARG A 191 -6.73 -7.69 -12.53
CA ARG A 191 -6.43 -6.67 -13.55
C ARG A 191 -7.48 -5.58 -13.48
N VAL A 192 -7.03 -4.35 -13.49
CA VAL A 192 -7.87 -3.16 -13.51
C VAL A 192 -7.39 -2.23 -14.60
N MET A 193 -8.32 -1.70 -15.38
CA MET A 193 -8.12 -0.60 -16.32
C MET A 193 -9.05 0.54 -15.88
N LEU A 194 -8.50 1.71 -15.69
CA LEU A 194 -9.23 2.94 -15.36
C LEU A 194 -9.06 3.98 -16.45
#